data_aa84076004519042fd13e15db773ee6f
#
_entry.id   aa84076004519042fd13e15db773ee6f
#
_cell.length_a   1.000
_cell.length_b   1.000
_cell.length_c   1.000
_cell.angle_alpha   90.00
_cell.angle_beta   90.00
_cell.angle_gamma   90.00
#
_symmetry.space_group_name_H-M   'P 1'
#
loop_
_entity.id
_entity.type
_entity.pdbx_description
1 polymer ?
#
loop_
_entity_poly.entity_id
_entity_poly.type
_entity_poly.pdbx_seq_one_letter_code
_entity_poly.pdbx_strand_id
1 'polypeptide(L)'
;MKKILFVAVLAFASVMAYAQPRAIGVRLGSFDGISYQHGFGESSMLEIEAGFNVGTYWGARINGKTDDVKWHMFGHNVQAAVTYDWIDPFGATFSWSKRGEWHWYLGVGAGGGYGWYGYAYDKTLGVAGTDGNWGWVGGAVRAGVEYTFWFPLQVSIDYRPTIGAGLVERADGKIMTGCYWDVLSLGVSARYRF
;
A
#
# COMPACT_ATOMS: atom_id res chain seq x y z
N MET A 1 8.01 26.15 -15.43
CA MET A 1 7.47 24.97 -14.74
C MET A 1 7.35 23.76 -15.65
N LYS A 2 6.69 23.82 -16.84
CA LYS A 2 6.53 22.65 -17.74
C LYS A 2 7.87 22.03 -18.20
N LYS A 3 8.91 22.84 -18.46
CA LYS A 3 10.25 22.37 -18.87
C LYS A 3 10.99 21.62 -17.74
N ILE A 4 10.82 22.05 -16.50
CA ILE A 4 11.42 21.40 -15.32
C ILE A 4 10.76 20.05 -15.08
N LEU A 5 9.43 19.97 -15.21
CA LEU A 5 8.70 18.72 -15.11
C LEU A 5 9.13 17.72 -16.20
N PHE A 6 9.32 18.20 -17.44
CA PHE A 6 9.77 17.37 -18.54
C PHE A 6 11.19 16.82 -18.33
N VAL A 7 12.12 17.68 -17.85
CA VAL A 7 13.48 17.25 -17.50
C VAL A 7 13.48 16.28 -16.33
N ALA A 8 12.64 16.48 -15.32
CA ALA A 8 12.48 15.55 -14.20
C ALA A 8 11.94 14.19 -14.67
N VAL A 9 10.95 14.18 -15.57
CA VAL A 9 10.40 12.95 -16.15
C VAL A 9 11.45 12.24 -17.02
N LEU A 10 12.23 12.96 -17.82
CA LEU A 10 13.32 12.37 -18.61
C LEU A 10 14.46 11.84 -17.73
N ALA A 11 14.82 12.55 -16.66
CA ALA A 11 15.82 12.08 -15.71
C ALA A 11 15.34 10.82 -14.97
N PHE A 12 14.06 10.78 -14.60
CA PHE A 12 13.45 9.60 -14.00
C PHE A 12 13.40 8.42 -14.98
N ALA A 13 13.05 8.67 -16.24
CA ALA A 13 13.04 7.66 -17.30
C ALA A 13 14.45 7.13 -17.62
N SER A 14 15.49 7.96 -17.56
CA SER A 14 16.87 7.52 -17.80
C SER A 14 17.45 6.68 -16.67
N VAL A 15 17.06 6.95 -15.42
CA VAL A 15 17.42 6.08 -14.26
C VAL A 15 16.75 4.71 -14.39
N MET A 16 15.58 4.63 -15.01
CA MET A 16 14.85 3.40 -15.29
C MET A 16 15.46 2.55 -16.44
N ALA A 17 16.41 3.07 -17.19
CA ALA A 17 16.94 2.42 -18.39
C ALA A 17 18.06 1.39 -18.14
N TYR A 18 18.58 1.28 -16.93
CA TYR A 18 19.56 0.24 -16.59
C TYR A 18 18.87 -1.12 -16.45
N ALA A 19 19.57 -2.18 -16.90
CA ALA A 19 19.09 -3.58 -16.88
C ALA A 19 19.00 -4.13 -15.44
N GLN A 20 18.08 -3.59 -14.66
CA GLN A 20 17.77 -4.06 -13.32
C GLN A 20 16.50 -4.90 -13.35
N PRO A 21 16.36 -5.90 -12.46
CA PRO A 21 15.16 -6.72 -12.39
C PRO A 21 13.91 -5.84 -12.21
N ARG A 22 12.94 -6.06 -13.06
CA ARG A 22 11.63 -5.37 -12.99
C ARG A 22 10.54 -6.40 -12.98
N ALA A 23 9.50 -6.11 -12.23
CA ALA A 23 8.33 -6.97 -12.20
C ALA A 23 7.05 -6.12 -12.16
N ILE A 24 6.04 -6.56 -12.89
CA ILE A 24 4.71 -5.97 -12.87
C ILE A 24 3.66 -7.05 -12.70
N GLY A 25 2.64 -6.79 -11.94
CA GLY A 25 1.60 -7.79 -11.71
C GLY A 25 0.43 -7.27 -10.92
N VAL A 26 -0.30 -8.21 -10.36
CA VAL A 26 -1.49 -7.96 -9.57
C VAL A 26 -1.22 -8.23 -8.10
N ARG A 27 -1.89 -7.47 -7.24
CA ARG A 27 -1.95 -7.65 -5.81
C ARG A 27 -3.39 -7.86 -5.38
N LEU A 28 -3.62 -8.80 -4.48
CA LEU A 28 -4.90 -9.09 -3.85
C LEU A 28 -4.72 -9.07 -2.33
N GLY A 29 -5.74 -8.64 -1.60
CA GLY A 29 -5.73 -8.66 -0.13
C GLY A 29 -6.37 -7.45 0.51
N SER A 30 -5.62 -6.69 1.29
CA SER A 30 -6.13 -5.46 1.93
C SER A 30 -6.64 -4.43 0.93
N PHE A 31 -6.12 -4.44 -0.27
CA PHE A 31 -6.69 -3.83 -1.47
C PHE A 31 -6.27 -4.63 -2.70
N ASP A 32 -7.04 -4.50 -3.76
CA ASP A 32 -6.81 -5.19 -5.03
C ASP A 32 -6.28 -4.18 -6.05
N GLY A 33 -5.20 -4.52 -6.73
CA GLY A 33 -4.59 -3.55 -7.62
C GLY A 33 -3.40 -4.07 -8.40
N ILE A 34 -2.63 -3.12 -8.90
CA ILE A 34 -1.41 -3.34 -9.67
C ILE A 34 -0.22 -3.08 -8.77
N SER A 35 0.79 -3.93 -8.88
CA SER A 35 2.08 -3.79 -8.23
C SER A 35 3.18 -3.74 -9.29
N TYR A 36 4.09 -2.79 -9.16
CA TYR A 36 5.30 -2.66 -9.94
C TYR A 36 6.51 -2.64 -9.02
N GLN A 37 7.49 -3.48 -9.31
CA GLN A 37 8.77 -3.53 -8.60
C GLN A 37 9.91 -3.11 -9.51
N HIS A 38 10.85 -2.36 -8.95
CA HIS A 38 12.11 -1.98 -9.57
C HIS A 38 13.26 -2.29 -8.62
N GLY A 39 14.13 -3.23 -9.02
CA GLY A 39 15.30 -3.59 -8.24
C GLY A 39 16.41 -2.53 -8.35
N PHE A 40 17.15 -2.31 -7.27
CA PHE A 40 18.37 -1.53 -7.23
C PHE A 40 19.52 -2.43 -6.81
N GLY A 41 20.13 -3.10 -7.80
CA GLY A 41 21.08 -4.18 -7.55
C GLY A 41 20.39 -5.44 -6.99
N GLU A 42 21.12 -6.19 -6.16
CA GLU A 42 20.66 -7.47 -5.59
C GLU A 42 20.03 -7.32 -4.20
N SER A 43 20.20 -6.18 -3.55
CA SER A 43 19.88 -6.01 -2.13
C SER A 43 18.70 -5.09 -1.83
N SER A 44 18.13 -4.43 -2.82
CA SER A 44 17.01 -3.51 -2.56
C SER A 44 16.09 -3.35 -3.77
N MET A 45 14.86 -2.97 -3.49
CA MET A 45 13.84 -2.70 -4.50
C MET A 45 12.94 -1.55 -4.08
N LEU A 46 12.38 -0.87 -5.07
CA LEU A 46 11.25 0.04 -4.92
C LEU A 46 10.00 -0.69 -5.38
N GLU A 47 8.96 -0.68 -4.59
CA GLU A 47 7.65 -1.14 -5.01
C GLU A 47 6.66 0.03 -5.05
N ILE A 48 5.91 0.09 -6.13
CA ILE A 48 4.82 1.04 -6.32
C ILE A 48 3.55 0.23 -6.51
N GLU A 49 2.55 0.53 -5.72
CA GLU A 49 1.25 -0.12 -5.75
C GLU A 49 0.15 0.91 -5.93
N ALA A 50 -0.84 0.57 -6.73
CA ALA A 50 -2.06 1.35 -6.88
C ALA A 50 -3.24 0.41 -7.07
N GLY A 51 -4.34 0.70 -6.39
CA GLY A 51 -5.48 -0.19 -6.46
C GLY A 51 -6.73 0.40 -5.82
N PHE A 52 -7.70 -0.45 -5.69
CA PHE A 52 -9.02 -0.10 -5.13
C PHE A 52 -9.47 -1.18 -4.15
N ASN A 53 -10.39 -0.81 -3.31
CA ASN A 53 -11.10 -1.72 -2.44
C ASN A 53 -12.61 -1.49 -2.60
N VAL A 54 -13.35 -2.59 -2.73
CA VAL A 54 -14.81 -2.58 -2.85
C VAL A 54 -15.40 -3.28 -1.64
N GLY A 55 -16.05 -2.53 -0.77
CA GLY A 55 -16.74 -3.08 0.38
C GLY A 55 -16.07 -2.81 1.73
N THR A 56 -16.20 -3.75 2.65
CA THR A 56 -15.76 -3.61 4.03
C THR A 56 -14.29 -3.93 4.19
N TYR A 57 -13.51 -2.97 4.67
CA TYR A 57 -12.13 -3.19 5.06
C TYR A 57 -11.99 -3.21 6.58
N TRP A 58 -11.64 -4.37 7.14
CA TRP A 58 -11.65 -4.61 8.59
C TRP A 58 -10.44 -4.04 9.33
N GLY A 59 -9.36 -3.73 8.63
CA GLY A 59 -8.07 -3.35 9.21
C GLY A 59 -7.88 -1.86 9.44
N ALA A 60 -8.53 -1.02 8.63
CA ALA A 60 -8.29 0.41 8.66
C ALA A 60 -9.27 1.15 9.57
N ARG A 61 -8.76 2.12 10.32
CA ARG A 61 -9.56 2.97 11.22
C ARG A 61 -9.03 4.39 11.22
N ILE A 62 -9.94 5.35 11.36
CA ILE A 62 -9.61 6.73 11.70
C ILE A 62 -10.20 7.01 13.08
N ASN A 63 -9.37 7.38 14.03
CA ASN A 63 -9.79 7.79 15.36
C ASN A 63 -9.76 9.32 15.44
N GLY A 64 -10.91 9.95 15.61
CA GLY A 64 -11.00 11.39 15.89
C GLY A 64 -10.58 11.74 17.31
N LYS A 65 -10.33 13.04 17.57
CA LYS A 65 -9.95 13.56 18.89
C LYS A 65 -11.09 13.56 19.93
N THR A 66 -12.31 13.30 19.53
CA THR A 66 -13.47 13.21 20.44
C THR A 66 -13.71 11.74 20.78
N ASP A 67 -13.65 11.43 22.07
CA ASP A 67 -13.69 10.08 22.63
C ASP A 67 -14.91 9.23 22.27
N ASP A 68 -15.92 9.84 21.65
CA ASP A 68 -17.22 9.23 21.41
C ASP A 68 -17.42 8.72 19.99
N VAL A 69 -16.53 9.02 19.04
CA VAL A 69 -16.69 8.64 17.63
C VAL A 69 -15.63 7.63 17.23
N LYS A 70 -16.03 6.37 17.16
CA LYS A 70 -15.21 5.30 16.56
C LYS A 70 -15.62 5.14 15.10
N TRP A 71 -14.76 5.56 14.20
CA TRP A 71 -14.99 5.45 12.78
C TRP A 71 -14.57 4.06 12.28
N HIS A 72 -15.52 3.31 11.77
CA HIS A 72 -15.23 2.15 10.94
C HIS A 72 -15.39 2.56 9.49
N MET A 73 -14.33 2.42 8.70
CA MET A 73 -14.36 2.80 7.31
C MET A 73 -14.88 1.64 6.48
N PHE A 74 -16.09 1.80 6.03
CA PHE A 74 -16.72 0.95 5.03
C PHE A 74 -16.92 1.80 3.78
N GLY A 75 -16.65 1.25 2.61
CA GLY A 75 -16.92 1.95 1.37
C GLY A 75 -15.87 1.67 0.31
N HIS A 76 -16.14 2.22 -0.86
CA HIS A 76 -15.19 2.14 -1.97
C HIS A 76 -14.04 3.10 -1.73
N ASN A 77 -12.83 2.66 -2.03
CA ASN A 77 -11.67 3.52 -1.96
C ASN A 77 -10.64 3.18 -3.05
N VAL A 78 -9.89 4.18 -3.43
CA VAL A 78 -8.66 4.05 -4.22
C VAL A 78 -7.48 4.41 -3.34
N GLN A 79 -6.38 3.70 -3.51
CA GLN A 79 -5.18 3.94 -2.73
C GLN A 79 -3.92 3.65 -3.55
N ALA A 80 -2.84 4.29 -3.14
CA ALA A 80 -1.52 4.06 -3.69
C ALA A 80 -0.49 4.05 -2.56
N ALA A 81 0.58 3.29 -2.77
CA ALA A 81 1.69 3.24 -1.85
C ALA A 81 3.00 3.08 -2.61
N VAL A 82 4.06 3.57 -2.00
CA VAL A 82 5.44 3.39 -2.45
C VAL A 82 6.25 2.90 -1.27
N THR A 83 6.98 1.80 -1.44
CA THR A 83 7.89 1.27 -0.42
C THR A 83 9.28 1.07 -0.99
N TYR A 84 10.28 1.31 -0.16
CA TYR A 84 11.65 0.93 -0.41
C TYR A 84 11.97 -0.25 0.51
N ASP A 85 12.30 -1.37 -0.09
CA ASP A 85 12.46 -2.65 0.59
C ASP A 85 13.91 -3.13 0.46
N TRP A 86 14.50 -3.60 1.56
CA TRP A 86 15.78 -4.30 1.58
C TRP A 86 15.51 -5.79 1.42
N ILE A 87 16.16 -6.40 0.44
CA ILE A 87 16.09 -7.83 0.13
C ILE A 87 17.13 -8.56 0.94
N ASP A 88 16.76 -9.65 1.57
CA ASP A 88 17.60 -10.50 2.42
C ASP A 88 18.46 -9.71 3.43
N PRO A 89 17.87 -8.74 4.18
CA PRO A 89 18.63 -7.77 4.98
C PRO A 89 19.55 -8.38 6.06
N PHE A 90 19.34 -9.66 6.38
CA PHE A 90 20.17 -10.37 7.36
C PHE A 90 20.97 -11.52 6.73
N GLY A 91 21.10 -11.55 5.40
CA GLY A 91 21.92 -12.54 4.69
C GLY A 91 21.43 -13.98 4.77
N ALA A 92 20.18 -14.19 5.19
CA ALA A 92 19.61 -15.52 5.27
C ALA A 92 18.86 -15.85 3.97
N THR A 93 19.52 -16.54 3.05
CA THR A 93 18.88 -17.10 1.86
C THR A 93 18.37 -18.50 2.16
N PHE A 94 17.10 -18.74 1.90
CA PHE A 94 16.49 -20.06 2.00
C PHE A 94 16.42 -20.70 0.62
N SER A 95 17.38 -21.54 0.28
CA SER A 95 17.34 -22.31 -0.97
C SER A 95 16.68 -23.67 -0.75
N TRP A 96 15.37 -23.73 -0.85
CA TRP A 96 14.60 -24.98 -0.73
C TRP A 96 14.30 -25.64 -2.07
N SER A 97 14.61 -24.97 -3.17
CA SER A 97 14.23 -25.46 -4.50
C SER A 97 15.36 -25.28 -5.51
N LYS A 98 15.62 -26.31 -6.29
CA LYS A 98 16.51 -26.24 -7.46
C LYS A 98 15.89 -25.48 -8.66
N ARG A 99 14.65 -24.99 -8.53
CA ARG A 99 13.89 -24.39 -9.63
C ARG A 99 13.35 -22.99 -9.34
N GLY A 100 13.94 -22.31 -8.36
CA GLY A 100 13.56 -20.95 -7.98
C GLY A 100 14.27 -20.51 -6.71
N GLU A 101 14.08 -19.24 -6.36
CA GLU A 101 14.76 -18.58 -5.25
C GLU A 101 13.74 -17.97 -4.30
N TRP A 102 13.96 -18.13 -3.01
CA TRP A 102 13.22 -17.48 -1.96
C TRP A 102 13.99 -16.28 -1.47
N HIS A 103 13.29 -15.15 -1.39
CA HIS A 103 13.79 -13.94 -0.77
C HIS A 103 12.78 -13.47 0.28
N TRP A 104 13.28 -12.91 1.35
CA TRP A 104 12.46 -12.15 2.25
C TRP A 104 12.87 -10.69 2.18
N TYR A 105 11.99 -9.80 2.52
CA TYR A 105 12.27 -8.38 2.45
C TYR A 105 11.63 -7.63 3.62
N LEU A 106 12.27 -6.53 3.98
CA LEU A 106 11.80 -5.59 4.98
C LEU A 106 11.94 -4.18 4.42
N GLY A 107 10.91 -3.36 4.56
CA GLY A 107 10.91 -2.04 3.96
C GLY A 107 10.14 -1.01 4.73
N VAL A 108 10.30 0.20 4.27
CA VAL A 108 9.59 1.39 4.75
C VAL A 108 9.02 2.15 3.57
N GLY A 109 7.94 2.86 3.80
CA GLY A 109 7.31 3.59 2.72
C GLY A 109 6.24 4.57 3.18
N ALA A 110 5.50 5.05 2.22
CA ALA A 110 4.37 5.92 2.44
C ALA A 110 3.23 5.56 1.50
N GLY A 111 2.03 5.92 1.88
CA GLY A 111 0.85 5.71 1.06
C GLY A 111 -0.23 6.72 1.38
N GLY A 112 -1.26 6.69 0.55
CA GLY A 112 -2.45 7.49 0.75
C GLY A 112 -3.63 6.90 -0.01
N GLY A 113 -4.82 7.30 0.38
CA GLY A 113 -6.03 6.84 -0.25
C GLY A 113 -7.17 7.84 -0.10
N TYR A 114 -8.15 7.67 -0.97
CA TYR A 114 -9.38 8.42 -0.95
C TYR A 114 -10.55 7.45 -1.09
N GLY A 115 -11.54 7.61 -0.23
CA GLY A 115 -12.73 6.79 -0.22
C GLY A 115 -14.00 7.62 -0.26
N TRP A 116 -15.06 7.00 -0.75
CA TRP A 116 -16.40 7.56 -0.82
C TRP A 116 -17.42 6.54 -0.31
N TYR A 117 -18.56 7.02 0.14
CA TYR A 117 -19.58 6.22 0.80
C TYR A 117 -19.09 5.56 2.09
N GLY A 118 -18.28 6.31 2.87
CA GLY A 118 -17.81 5.88 4.17
C GLY A 118 -18.95 5.79 5.17
N TYR A 119 -18.92 4.76 6.01
CA TYR A 119 -19.86 4.57 7.10
C TYR A 119 -19.21 4.99 8.42
N ALA A 120 -19.83 5.92 9.12
CA ALA A 120 -19.42 6.36 10.43
C ALA A 120 -20.46 5.99 11.49
N TYR A 121 -20.01 5.40 12.58
CA TYR A 121 -20.85 5.11 13.75
C TYR A 121 -20.56 6.13 14.85
N ASP A 122 -21.54 6.94 15.18
CA ASP A 122 -21.50 7.85 16.33
C ASP A 122 -22.18 7.18 17.53
N LYS A 123 -21.38 6.86 18.54
CA LYS A 123 -21.87 6.20 19.75
C LYS A 123 -22.77 7.08 20.60
N THR A 124 -22.57 8.40 20.55
CA THR A 124 -23.28 9.38 21.36
C THR A 124 -24.69 9.64 20.84
N LEU A 125 -24.87 9.57 19.54
CA LEU A 125 -26.13 9.85 18.89
C LEU A 125 -26.93 8.58 18.57
N GLY A 126 -26.35 7.39 18.73
CA GLY A 126 -26.98 6.14 18.37
C GLY A 126 -27.33 6.00 16.88
N VAL A 127 -26.77 6.89 16.06
CA VAL A 127 -27.06 6.99 14.63
C VAL A 127 -26.01 6.26 13.84
N ALA A 128 -26.45 5.32 13.08
CA ALA A 128 -25.63 4.61 12.12
C ALA A 128 -25.66 5.37 10.78
N GLY A 129 -24.48 5.76 10.31
CA GLY A 129 -24.22 6.09 8.92
C GLY A 129 -24.56 7.50 8.47
N THR A 130 -23.52 8.17 8.01
CA THR A 130 -23.65 9.25 7.04
C THR A 130 -22.69 8.93 5.91
N ASP A 131 -23.19 8.89 4.69
CA ASP A 131 -22.37 8.78 3.51
C ASP A 131 -21.47 10.02 3.43
N GLY A 132 -20.16 9.79 3.47
CA GLY A 132 -19.17 10.86 3.44
C GLY A 132 -17.90 10.43 2.75
N ASN A 133 -17.16 11.40 2.26
CA ASN A 133 -15.84 11.18 1.70
C ASN A 133 -14.82 11.09 2.84
N TRP A 134 -13.75 10.34 2.60
CA TRP A 134 -12.67 10.22 3.53
C TRP A 134 -11.34 10.07 2.79
N GLY A 135 -10.26 10.41 3.45
CA GLY A 135 -8.94 10.26 2.90
C GLY A 135 -7.91 10.02 3.98
N TRP A 136 -6.77 9.51 3.59
CA TRP A 136 -5.66 9.29 4.48
C TRP A 136 -4.31 9.44 3.77
N VAL A 137 -3.30 9.78 4.55
CA VAL A 137 -1.90 9.76 4.15
C VAL A 137 -1.08 9.28 5.33
N GLY A 138 -0.11 8.40 5.09
CA GLY A 138 0.66 7.82 6.19
C GLY A 138 1.96 7.17 5.77
N GLY A 139 2.76 6.84 6.77
CA GLY A 139 3.93 5.99 6.67
C GLY A 139 3.55 4.53 6.81
N ALA A 140 4.30 3.66 6.16
CA ALA A 140 4.14 2.22 6.22
C ALA A 140 5.47 1.54 6.52
N VAL A 141 5.43 0.43 7.22
CA VAL A 141 6.48 -0.57 7.21
C VAL A 141 5.98 -1.77 6.41
N ARG A 142 6.90 -2.51 5.80
CA ARG A 142 6.55 -3.67 5.01
C ARG A 142 7.48 -4.83 5.33
N ALA A 143 6.93 -6.02 5.48
CA ALA A 143 7.68 -7.24 5.60
C ALA A 143 7.03 -8.32 4.76
N GLY A 144 7.82 -9.10 4.03
CA GLY A 144 7.26 -10.11 3.16
C GLY A 144 8.26 -11.16 2.73
N VAL A 145 7.72 -12.14 2.06
CA VAL A 145 8.48 -13.25 1.45
C VAL A 145 8.04 -13.36 0.01
N GLU A 146 8.99 -13.52 -0.88
CA GLU A 146 8.72 -13.75 -2.30
C GLU A 146 9.44 -15.01 -2.80
N TYR A 147 8.83 -15.65 -3.77
CA TYR A 147 9.38 -16.76 -4.50
C TYR A 147 9.48 -16.40 -5.98
N THR A 148 10.69 -16.41 -6.49
CA THR A 148 10.99 -16.20 -7.90
C THR A 148 11.17 -17.55 -8.57
N PHE A 149 10.34 -17.83 -9.56
CA PHE A 149 10.39 -19.06 -10.34
C PHE A 149 11.52 -19.02 -11.38
N TRP A 150 11.90 -20.19 -11.90
CA TRP A 150 12.85 -20.34 -13.00
C TRP A 150 12.35 -19.76 -14.33
N PHE A 151 11.04 -19.53 -14.44
CA PHE A 151 10.39 -18.81 -15.55
C PHE A 151 9.94 -17.41 -15.02
N PRO A 152 9.60 -16.44 -15.89
CA PRO A 152 9.41 -15.07 -15.48
C PRO A 152 8.13 -14.83 -14.66
N LEU A 153 7.95 -15.58 -13.59
CA LEU A 153 6.91 -15.42 -12.59
C LEU A 153 7.52 -15.24 -11.21
N GLN A 154 6.96 -14.35 -10.44
CA GLN A 154 7.27 -14.09 -9.04
C GLN A 154 5.97 -14.04 -8.26
N VAL A 155 5.92 -14.67 -7.10
CA VAL A 155 4.80 -14.57 -6.16
C VAL A 155 5.30 -14.10 -4.82
N SER A 156 4.50 -13.30 -4.11
CA SER A 156 4.86 -12.83 -2.79
C SER A 156 3.67 -12.78 -1.86
N ILE A 157 3.95 -12.88 -0.58
CA ILE A 157 3.02 -12.59 0.51
C ILE A 157 3.68 -11.54 1.38
N ASP A 158 2.98 -10.49 1.71
CA ASP A 158 3.49 -9.40 2.54
C ASP A 158 2.47 -8.88 3.54
N TYR A 159 3.00 -8.27 4.57
CA TYR A 159 2.28 -7.54 5.61
C TYR A 159 2.79 -6.10 5.61
N ARG A 160 1.87 -5.13 5.52
CA ARG A 160 2.20 -3.71 5.41
C ARG A 160 1.33 -2.85 6.31
N PRO A 161 1.56 -2.85 7.61
CA PRO A 161 0.87 -1.93 8.52
C PRO A 161 1.20 -0.48 8.18
N THR A 162 0.17 0.38 8.28
CA THR A 162 0.26 1.80 7.95
C THR A 162 -0.31 2.64 9.07
N ILE A 163 0.34 3.76 9.37
CA ILE A 163 -0.11 4.75 10.32
C ILE A 163 0.04 6.16 9.74
N GLY A 164 -0.92 7.04 10.00
CA GLY A 164 -0.89 8.39 9.44
C GLY A 164 -2.01 9.29 9.88
N ALA A 165 -2.26 10.31 9.08
CA ALA A 165 -3.36 11.23 9.26
C ALA A 165 -4.56 10.80 8.40
N GLY A 166 -5.74 10.85 8.98
CA GLY A 166 -7.00 10.61 8.30
C GLY A 166 -7.89 11.86 8.32
N LEU A 167 -8.67 12.02 7.27
CA LEU A 167 -9.65 13.08 7.07
C LEU A 167 -10.99 12.43 6.79
N VAL A 168 -12.05 12.90 7.42
CA VAL A 168 -13.40 12.40 7.20
C VAL A 168 -14.35 13.59 7.06
N GLU A 169 -15.12 13.62 5.99
CA GLU A 169 -16.20 14.56 5.77
C GLU A 169 -17.45 14.07 6.51
N ARG A 170 -18.02 14.92 7.33
CA ARG A 170 -19.27 14.65 8.04
C ARG A 170 -20.47 15.08 7.22
N ALA A 171 -21.66 14.58 7.58
CA ALA A 171 -22.93 14.99 6.98
C ALA A 171 -23.23 16.48 7.07
N ASP A 172 -22.66 17.18 8.06
CA ASP A 172 -22.78 18.64 8.22
C ASP A 172 -21.77 19.43 7.37
N GLY A 173 -21.00 18.75 6.49
CA GLY A 173 -19.97 19.34 5.63
C GLY A 173 -18.67 19.70 6.35
N LYS A 174 -18.54 19.39 7.65
CA LYS A 174 -17.32 19.65 8.38
C LYS A 174 -16.31 18.52 8.17
N ILE A 175 -15.05 18.89 8.01
CA ILE A 175 -13.95 17.93 7.91
C ILE A 175 -13.40 17.66 9.31
N MET A 176 -13.38 16.40 9.69
CA MET A 176 -12.71 15.94 10.91
C MET A 176 -11.37 15.35 10.56
N THR A 177 -10.37 15.63 11.40
CA THR A 177 -9.04 15.04 11.31
C THR A 177 -8.84 14.01 12.41
N GLY A 178 -8.16 12.93 12.11
CA GLY A 178 -7.87 11.89 13.07
C GLY A 178 -6.60 11.12 12.73
N CYS A 179 -6.24 10.18 13.60
CA CYS A 179 -5.17 9.23 13.33
C CYS A 179 -5.74 8.08 12.49
N TYR A 180 -5.18 7.88 11.32
CA TYR A 180 -5.40 6.70 10.48
C TYR A 180 -4.46 5.59 10.91
N TRP A 181 -4.94 4.37 10.99
CA TRP A 181 -4.11 3.20 11.17
C TRP A 181 -4.75 1.98 10.50
N ASP A 182 -3.89 1.16 9.93
CA ASP A 182 -4.22 -0.10 9.29
C ASP A 182 -3.20 -1.15 9.76
N VAL A 183 -3.64 -2.06 10.60
CA VAL A 183 -2.79 -3.10 11.19
C VAL A 183 -3.01 -4.48 10.58
N LEU A 184 -4.00 -4.66 9.72
CA LEU A 184 -4.33 -5.95 9.10
C LEU A 184 -4.05 -5.95 7.59
N SER A 185 -3.10 -5.14 7.15
CA SER A 185 -2.78 -5.02 5.74
C SER A 185 -1.92 -6.20 5.26
N LEU A 186 -2.59 -7.27 4.89
CA LEU A 186 -2.00 -8.44 4.25
C LEU A 186 -2.25 -8.41 2.74
N GLY A 187 -1.28 -8.88 1.96
CA GLY A 187 -1.40 -8.99 0.53
C GLY A 187 -0.68 -10.19 -0.05
N VAL A 188 -1.21 -10.68 -1.16
CA VAL A 188 -0.59 -11.69 -2.01
C VAL A 188 -0.44 -11.07 -3.39
N SER A 189 0.73 -11.21 -3.99
CA SER A 189 0.99 -10.68 -5.33
C SER A 189 1.52 -11.75 -6.26
N ALA A 190 1.18 -11.61 -7.54
CA ALA A 190 1.74 -12.38 -8.63
C ALA A 190 2.23 -11.41 -9.71
N ARG A 191 3.51 -11.50 -10.09
CA ARG A 191 4.18 -10.55 -10.99
C ARG A 191 4.92 -11.27 -12.11
N TYR A 192 4.92 -10.65 -13.28
CA TYR A 192 5.77 -11.02 -14.41
C TYR A 192 7.09 -10.23 -14.32
N ARG A 193 8.23 -10.92 -14.41
CA ARG A 193 9.59 -10.34 -14.41
C ARG A 193 10.09 -10.15 -15.83
N PHE A 194 10.75 -9.03 -16.08
CA PHE A 194 11.32 -8.69 -17.39
C PHE A 194 12.60 -7.87 -17.26
#